data_3d132f9cabfa91ce993ba655c70ac3e5
#
_entry.id   3d132f9cabfa91ce993ba655c70ac3e5
#
_cell.length_a   1.000
_cell.length_b   1.000
_cell.length_c   1.000
_cell.angle_alpha   90.00
_cell.angle_beta   90.00
_cell.angle_gamma   90.00
#
_symmetry.space_group_name_H-M   'P 1'
#
loop_
_entity.id
_entity.type
_entity.pdbx_description
1 polymer ?
#
loop_
_entity_poly.entity_id
_entity_poly.type
_entity_poly.pdbx_seq_one_letter_code
_entity_poly.pdbx_strand_id
1 'polypeptide(L)'
;EEASCLIPSLIAELETALIPSLETTMAGSTCSGVYFCLDATANTSLPQSKTSRMGVYLRYSGLRSAHPSGSAACFRGTVDAARANGLQLHNRWNPELDTSLIPGYRQVMTWEGDRLSGGCLWTERVPLLDTWENVTLLCVPVRDGSGTVRGVCGMELSELYFGLSHSTVSGPYGSFVMLLAPMNGDTLLLDKA
;
A
#
# COMPACT_ATOMS: atom_id res chain seq x y z
N GLU A 1 0.87 19.19 -11.39
CA GLU A 1 2.02 18.66 -12.14
C GLU A 1 1.58 17.45 -12.93
N GLU A 2 2.02 17.37 -14.18
CA GLU A 2 1.70 16.23 -15.05
C GLU A 2 2.64 15.06 -14.71
N ALA A 3 2.07 13.85 -14.61
CA ALA A 3 2.84 12.64 -14.39
C ALA A 3 3.81 12.38 -15.55
N SER A 4 4.95 11.79 -15.25
CA SER A 4 5.88 11.33 -16.29
C SER A 4 5.23 10.22 -17.12
N CYS A 5 5.43 10.25 -18.43
CA CYS A 5 4.97 9.18 -19.31
C CYS A 5 6.08 8.13 -19.50
N LEU A 6 5.79 6.87 -19.16
CA LEU A 6 6.71 5.76 -19.35
C LEU A 6 6.15 4.78 -20.38
N ILE A 7 7.05 4.13 -21.15
CA ILE A 7 6.65 3.10 -22.10
C ILE A 7 6.21 1.84 -21.34
N PRO A 8 5.14 1.15 -21.80
CA PRO A 8 4.56 0.00 -21.09
C PRO A 8 5.54 -1.14 -20.80
N SER A 9 6.51 -1.40 -21.70
CA SER A 9 7.52 -2.43 -21.48
C SER A 9 8.45 -2.12 -20.30
N LEU A 10 8.85 -0.86 -20.14
CA LEU A 10 9.68 -0.42 -19.01
C LEU A 10 8.91 -0.51 -17.69
N ILE A 11 7.61 -0.20 -17.72
CA ILE A 11 6.74 -0.34 -16.56
C ILE A 11 6.69 -1.80 -16.12
N ALA A 12 6.41 -2.73 -17.03
CA ALA A 12 6.33 -4.16 -16.73
C ALA A 12 7.66 -4.72 -16.23
N GLU A 13 8.79 -4.27 -16.77
CA GLU A 13 10.13 -4.65 -16.32
C GLU A 13 10.41 -4.19 -14.89
N LEU A 14 10.13 -2.92 -14.59
CA LEU A 14 10.29 -2.36 -13.27
C LEU A 14 9.39 -3.05 -12.22
N GLU A 15 8.12 -3.24 -12.54
CA GLU A 15 7.18 -3.93 -11.66
C GLU A 15 7.61 -5.38 -11.42
N THR A 16 8.08 -6.09 -12.46
CA THR A 16 8.61 -7.46 -12.34
C THR A 16 9.78 -7.52 -11.36
N ALA A 17 10.68 -6.55 -11.42
CA ALA A 17 11.84 -6.49 -10.53
C ALA A 17 11.47 -6.13 -9.07
N LEU A 18 10.40 -5.37 -8.85
CA LEU A 18 9.96 -4.93 -7.52
C LEU A 18 9.17 -5.99 -6.75
N ILE A 19 8.40 -6.82 -7.43
CA ILE A 19 7.49 -7.80 -6.80
C ILE A 19 8.18 -8.67 -5.77
N PRO A 20 9.35 -9.29 -6.00
CA PRO A 20 9.99 -10.15 -5.00
C PRO A 20 10.33 -9.42 -3.68
N SER A 21 10.72 -8.15 -3.77
CA SER A 21 10.99 -7.33 -2.58
C SER A 21 9.71 -7.00 -1.81
N LEU A 22 8.62 -6.73 -2.53
CA LEU A 22 7.31 -6.49 -1.92
C LEU A 22 6.76 -7.75 -1.25
N GLU A 23 6.88 -8.92 -1.88
CA GLU A 23 6.49 -10.21 -1.28
C GLU A 23 7.29 -10.50 -0.01
N THR A 24 8.61 -10.27 -0.04
CA THR A 24 9.47 -10.42 1.14
C THR A 24 9.05 -9.51 2.28
N THR A 25 8.76 -8.25 1.97
CA THR A 25 8.28 -7.27 2.95
C THR A 25 6.95 -7.71 3.55
N MET A 26 6.02 -8.16 2.72
CA MET A 26 4.71 -8.63 3.15
C MET A 26 4.80 -9.87 4.03
N ALA A 27 5.66 -10.83 3.68
CA ALA A 27 5.89 -12.04 4.47
C ALA A 27 6.59 -11.76 5.81
N GLY A 28 7.45 -10.75 5.87
CA GLY A 28 8.20 -10.36 7.07
C GLY A 28 7.48 -9.38 8.01
N SER A 29 6.27 -8.96 7.68
CA SER A 29 5.50 -7.97 8.44
C SER A 29 4.08 -8.44 8.74
N THR A 30 3.41 -7.76 9.68
CA THR A 30 1.99 -8.00 10.02
C THR A 30 1.07 -7.07 9.25
N CYS A 31 1.27 -6.97 7.93
CA CYS A 31 0.44 -6.16 7.04
C CYS A 31 -0.48 -7.03 6.18
N SER A 32 -1.58 -6.47 5.71
CA SER A 32 -2.53 -7.13 4.80
C SER A 32 -2.18 -6.93 3.33
N GLY A 33 -1.35 -5.94 3.03
CA GLY A 33 -0.87 -5.64 1.71
C GLY A 33 0.34 -4.71 1.72
N VAL A 34 1.00 -4.62 0.58
CA VAL A 34 2.13 -3.73 0.33
C VAL A 34 1.99 -3.09 -1.04
N TYR A 35 2.46 -1.87 -1.18
CA TYR A 35 2.36 -1.19 -2.46
C TYR A 35 3.60 -0.33 -2.77
N PHE A 36 3.76 -0.09 -4.06
CA PHE A 36 4.73 0.83 -4.62
C PHE A 36 4.03 1.58 -5.76
N CYS A 37 4.08 2.91 -5.73
CA CYS A 37 3.42 3.80 -6.68
C CYS A 37 4.41 4.85 -7.14
N LEU A 38 4.72 4.88 -8.43
CA LEU A 38 5.55 5.94 -9.04
C LEU A 38 4.68 7.07 -9.57
N ASP A 39 5.23 8.28 -9.59
CA ASP A 39 4.59 9.43 -10.23
C ASP A 39 4.75 9.39 -11.75
N ALA A 40 4.29 8.31 -12.33
CA ALA A 40 4.31 8.04 -13.76
C ALA A 40 3.05 7.28 -14.19
N THR A 41 2.64 7.45 -15.44
CA THR A 41 1.52 6.73 -16.06
C THR A 41 1.91 6.26 -17.45
N ALA A 42 1.25 5.22 -17.96
CA ALA A 42 1.49 4.72 -19.31
C ALA A 42 0.90 5.64 -20.41
N ASN A 43 -0.14 6.40 -20.10
CA ASN A 43 -0.80 7.26 -21.09
C ASN A 43 -1.36 8.54 -20.45
N THR A 44 -0.66 9.65 -20.64
CA THR A 44 -1.05 10.97 -20.14
C THR A 44 -2.27 11.58 -20.86
N SER A 45 -2.69 11.02 -22.00
CA SER A 45 -3.84 11.52 -22.76
C SER A 45 -5.19 11.07 -22.19
N LEU A 46 -5.21 10.09 -21.30
CA LEU A 46 -6.45 9.62 -20.69
C LEU A 46 -6.95 10.56 -19.59
N PRO A 47 -8.27 10.77 -19.46
CA PRO A 47 -8.81 11.59 -18.37
C PRO A 47 -8.38 11.12 -16.99
N GLN A 48 -8.21 9.81 -16.80
CA GLN A 48 -7.77 9.19 -15.55
C GLN A 48 -6.30 9.44 -15.24
N SER A 49 -5.48 9.87 -16.22
CA SER A 49 -4.03 10.10 -16.03
C SER A 49 -3.71 11.12 -14.92
N LYS A 50 -4.68 11.95 -14.55
CA LYS A 50 -4.52 12.91 -13.45
C LYS A 50 -4.30 12.23 -12.09
N THR A 51 -4.94 11.08 -11.86
CA THR A 51 -4.85 10.32 -10.61
C THR A 51 -4.31 8.93 -10.79
N SER A 52 -4.33 8.40 -12.01
CA SER A 52 -3.81 7.05 -12.32
C SER A 52 -2.29 7.06 -12.38
N ARG A 53 -1.67 6.14 -11.66
CA ARG A 53 -0.21 5.99 -11.56
C ARG A 53 0.18 4.53 -11.66
N MET A 54 1.31 4.29 -12.34
CA MET A 54 1.91 2.98 -12.42
C MET A 54 2.42 2.51 -11.06
N GLY A 55 2.46 1.20 -10.86
CA GLY A 55 3.04 0.58 -9.68
C GLY A 55 2.42 -0.77 -9.37
N VAL A 56 2.86 -1.34 -8.28
CA VAL A 56 2.43 -2.66 -7.81
C VAL A 56 1.72 -2.52 -6.46
N TYR A 57 0.60 -3.20 -6.31
CA TYR A 57 -0.07 -3.37 -5.04
C TYR A 57 -0.42 -4.84 -4.86
N LEU A 58 0.23 -5.47 -3.89
CA LEU A 58 0.01 -6.85 -3.51
C LEU A 58 -0.87 -6.91 -2.26
N ARG A 59 -1.82 -7.82 -2.24
CA ARG A 59 -2.68 -8.08 -1.08
C ARG A 59 -2.84 -9.58 -0.84
N TYR A 60 -3.01 -9.98 0.41
CA TYR A 60 -3.48 -11.33 0.70
C TYR A 60 -4.90 -11.53 0.18
N SER A 61 -5.09 -12.57 -0.61
CA SER A 61 -6.43 -12.98 -1.05
C SER A 61 -7.10 -13.84 0.04
N GLY A 62 -8.31 -13.44 0.45
CA GLY A 62 -9.10 -14.23 1.38
C GLY A 62 -8.59 -14.21 2.82
N LEU A 63 -8.55 -13.04 3.43
CA LEU A 63 -8.29 -12.86 4.85
C LEU A 63 -9.36 -13.57 5.69
N ARG A 64 -9.16 -14.85 6.00
CA ARG A 64 -10.09 -15.68 6.80
C ARG A 64 -9.51 -16.13 8.14
N SER A 65 -8.22 -15.86 8.37
CA SER A 65 -7.50 -16.26 9.60
C SER A 65 -6.39 -15.28 9.92
N ALA A 66 -5.95 -15.29 11.18
CA ALA A 66 -4.83 -14.48 11.66
C ALA A 66 -3.48 -14.78 10.97
N HIS A 67 -3.39 -15.92 10.32
CA HIS A 67 -2.26 -16.30 9.49
C HIS A 67 -2.79 -16.58 8.08
N PRO A 68 -2.77 -15.59 7.19
CA PRO A 68 -3.22 -15.81 5.82
C PRO A 68 -2.32 -16.89 5.21
N SER A 69 -2.87 -18.09 5.08
CA SER A 69 -2.24 -19.19 4.34
C SER A 69 -2.35 -19.00 2.83
N GLY A 70 -2.91 -17.87 2.41
CA GLY A 70 -3.08 -17.51 1.01
C GLY A 70 -1.82 -16.86 0.44
N SER A 71 -1.54 -17.12 -0.82
CA SER A 71 -0.55 -16.38 -1.60
C SER A 71 -1.00 -14.93 -1.76
N ALA A 72 -0.04 -14.02 -1.86
CA ALA A 72 -0.32 -12.66 -2.30
C ALA A 72 -0.96 -12.69 -3.69
N ALA A 73 -1.90 -11.78 -3.92
CA ALA A 73 -2.50 -11.55 -5.23
C ALA A 73 -2.13 -10.14 -5.71
N CYS A 74 -1.92 -9.99 -7.01
CA CYS A 74 -1.70 -8.69 -7.62
C CYS A 74 -3.04 -7.93 -7.68
N PHE A 75 -3.17 -6.91 -6.85
CA PHE A 75 -4.35 -6.04 -6.78
C PHE A 75 -4.23 -4.89 -7.79
N ARG A 76 -3.01 -4.35 -7.96
CA ARG A 76 -2.62 -3.37 -8.99
C ARG A 76 -1.28 -3.75 -9.58
N GLY A 77 -1.08 -3.47 -10.84
CA GLY A 77 0.14 -3.76 -11.59
C GLY A 77 -0.14 -4.38 -12.95
N THR A 78 0.88 -4.50 -13.78
CA THR A 78 0.73 -5.11 -15.10
C THR A 78 0.53 -6.63 -15.02
N VAL A 79 -0.25 -7.16 -15.96
CA VAL A 79 -0.47 -8.62 -16.07
C VAL A 79 0.84 -9.37 -16.31
N ASP A 80 1.75 -8.77 -17.09
CA ASP A 80 3.02 -9.39 -17.42
C ASP A 80 3.94 -9.51 -16.21
N ALA A 81 3.99 -8.47 -15.36
CA ALA A 81 4.75 -8.52 -14.11
C ALA A 81 4.17 -9.55 -13.12
N ALA A 82 2.85 -9.59 -12.99
CA ALA A 82 2.18 -10.59 -12.15
C ALA A 82 2.48 -12.02 -12.64
N ARG A 83 2.36 -12.27 -13.94
CA ARG A 83 2.63 -13.57 -14.55
C ARG A 83 4.08 -13.99 -14.40
N ALA A 84 5.03 -13.07 -14.63
CA ALA A 84 6.47 -13.35 -14.50
C ALA A 84 6.86 -13.79 -13.08
N ASN A 85 6.13 -13.31 -12.06
CA ASN A 85 6.35 -13.67 -10.66
C ASN A 85 5.38 -14.77 -10.15
N GLY A 86 4.59 -15.39 -11.00
CA GLY A 86 3.66 -16.46 -10.64
C GLY A 86 2.49 -16.02 -9.76
N LEU A 87 2.20 -14.72 -9.73
CA LEU A 87 1.09 -14.16 -8.96
C LEU A 87 -0.24 -14.32 -9.68
N GLN A 88 -1.28 -14.59 -8.92
CA GLN A 88 -2.65 -14.49 -9.40
C GLN A 88 -3.12 -13.03 -9.39
N LEU A 89 -3.96 -12.67 -10.35
CA LEU A 89 -4.63 -11.38 -10.33
C LEU A 89 -5.77 -11.42 -9.29
N HIS A 90 -5.88 -10.35 -8.52
CA HIS A 90 -7.01 -10.18 -7.61
C HIS A 90 -8.31 -10.00 -8.41
N ASN A 91 -9.46 -10.42 -7.87
CA ASN A 91 -10.77 -10.28 -8.53
C ASN A 91 -11.20 -8.81 -8.79
N ARG A 92 -10.56 -7.87 -8.14
CA ARG A 92 -10.72 -6.41 -8.33
C ARG A 92 -9.45 -5.78 -8.91
N TRP A 93 -8.72 -6.53 -9.71
CA TRP A 93 -7.49 -6.08 -10.33
C TRP A 93 -7.71 -4.89 -11.27
N ASN A 94 -6.71 -4.00 -11.31
CA ASN A 94 -6.60 -2.90 -12.27
C ASN A 94 -5.10 -2.69 -12.59
N PRO A 95 -4.73 -2.27 -13.81
CA PRO A 95 -3.33 -2.10 -14.20
C PRO A 95 -2.60 -0.96 -13.48
N GLU A 96 -3.31 0.07 -13.03
CA GLU A 96 -2.71 1.24 -12.37
C GLU A 96 -3.38 1.52 -11.02
N LEU A 97 -2.66 2.24 -10.16
CA LEU A 97 -3.16 2.73 -8.88
C LEU A 97 -3.87 4.07 -9.07
N ASP A 98 -4.98 4.26 -8.40
CA ASP A 98 -5.60 5.58 -8.28
C ASP A 98 -5.08 6.27 -7.01
N THR A 99 -4.31 7.34 -7.19
CA THR A 99 -3.69 8.09 -6.08
C THR A 99 -4.71 8.83 -5.21
N SER A 100 -5.94 9.01 -5.68
CA SER A 100 -7.02 9.57 -4.86
C SER A 100 -7.38 8.66 -3.68
N LEU A 101 -7.02 7.37 -3.77
CA LEU A 101 -7.24 6.37 -2.73
C LEU A 101 -6.09 6.25 -1.73
N ILE A 102 -5.02 6.99 -1.95
CA ILE A 102 -3.88 7.08 -1.05
C ILE A 102 -3.88 8.51 -0.46
N PRO A 103 -4.60 8.77 0.64
CA PRO A 103 -4.80 10.14 1.16
C PRO A 103 -3.50 10.88 1.44
N GLY A 104 -2.45 10.15 1.81
CA GLY A 104 -1.11 10.69 2.04
C GLY A 104 -0.27 10.93 0.79
N TYR A 105 -0.73 10.52 -0.40
CA TYR A 105 0.09 10.57 -1.62
C TYR A 105 0.68 11.95 -1.89
N ARG A 106 -0.19 12.97 -1.98
CA ARG A 106 0.23 14.34 -2.28
C ARG A 106 1.17 14.90 -1.21
N GLN A 107 0.87 14.66 0.07
CA GLN A 107 1.68 15.13 1.19
C GLN A 107 3.08 14.52 1.14
N VAL A 108 3.19 13.22 0.85
CA VAL A 108 4.48 12.53 0.74
C VAL A 108 5.24 12.98 -0.52
N MET A 109 4.56 13.17 -1.66
CA MET A 109 5.19 13.62 -2.90
C MET A 109 5.80 15.03 -2.80
N THR A 110 5.23 15.90 -1.97
CA THR A 110 5.73 17.28 -1.76
C THR A 110 6.67 17.40 -0.56
N TRP A 111 7.03 16.29 0.07
CA TRP A 111 7.89 16.34 1.24
C TRP A 111 9.37 16.58 0.87
N GLU A 112 9.97 17.63 1.45
CA GLU A 112 11.34 18.10 1.15
C GLU A 112 12.37 17.80 2.25
N GLY A 113 11.94 17.20 3.38
CA GLY A 113 12.84 16.93 4.50
C GLY A 113 13.91 15.86 4.19
N ASP A 114 15.04 15.90 4.87
CA ASP A 114 16.16 14.97 4.64
C ASP A 114 15.99 13.61 5.33
N ARG A 115 15.23 13.57 6.43
CA ARG A 115 15.07 12.34 7.23
C ARG A 115 13.85 11.55 6.77
N LEU A 116 14.06 10.33 6.33
CA LEU A 116 13.00 9.44 5.89
C LEU A 116 11.85 9.31 6.92
N SER A 117 12.18 9.25 8.22
CA SER A 117 11.18 9.17 9.30
C SER A 117 10.24 10.38 9.37
N GLY A 118 10.66 11.56 8.90
CA GLY A 118 9.79 12.74 8.81
C GLY A 118 8.87 12.72 7.61
N GLY A 119 9.18 11.92 6.59
CA GLY A 119 8.35 11.75 5.38
C GLY A 119 7.38 10.57 5.44
N CYS A 120 7.49 9.73 6.48
CA CYS A 120 6.56 8.63 6.68
C CYS A 120 5.23 9.14 7.25
N LEU A 121 4.13 8.71 6.67
CA LEU A 121 2.79 9.11 7.06
C LEU A 121 1.89 7.88 7.20
N TRP A 122 1.23 7.72 8.35
CA TRP A 122 0.07 6.85 8.48
C TRP A 122 -1.18 7.64 8.12
N THR A 123 -1.97 7.12 7.20
CA THR A 123 -3.24 7.74 6.82
C THR A 123 -4.29 7.55 7.91
N GLU A 124 -5.31 8.36 7.89
CA GLU A 124 -6.56 8.00 8.55
C GLU A 124 -7.14 6.74 7.89
N ARG A 125 -8.13 6.14 8.54
CA ARG A 125 -8.88 5.01 8.02
C ARG A 125 -9.62 5.38 6.74
N VAL A 126 -9.42 4.64 5.68
CA VAL A 126 -10.05 4.86 4.38
C VAL A 126 -10.71 3.59 3.86
N PRO A 127 -11.86 3.69 3.19
CA PRO A 127 -12.44 2.54 2.51
C PRO A 127 -11.54 2.16 1.32
N LEU A 128 -11.17 0.89 1.26
CA LEU A 128 -10.47 0.39 0.09
C LEU A 128 -11.46 0.19 -1.04
N LEU A 129 -11.21 0.85 -2.18
CA LEU A 129 -12.09 0.83 -3.34
C LEU A 129 -12.44 -0.59 -3.76
N ASP A 130 -13.69 -0.75 -4.15
CA ASP A 130 -14.25 -2.02 -4.64
C ASP A 130 -14.19 -3.17 -3.63
N THR A 131 -13.90 -2.88 -2.38
CA THR A 131 -13.97 -3.84 -1.28
C THR A 131 -14.89 -3.31 -0.17
N TRP A 132 -15.25 -4.18 0.77
CA TRP A 132 -15.98 -3.79 1.99
C TRP A 132 -15.04 -3.52 3.17
N GLU A 133 -13.74 -3.41 2.88
CA GLU A 133 -12.71 -3.26 3.90
C GLU A 133 -12.31 -1.81 4.08
N ASN A 134 -12.09 -1.43 5.33
CA ASN A 134 -11.36 -0.22 5.67
C ASN A 134 -9.90 -0.57 5.93
N VAL A 135 -9.03 0.32 5.52
CA VAL A 135 -7.58 0.16 5.66
C VAL A 135 -6.95 1.44 6.17
N THR A 136 -5.83 1.30 6.86
CA THR A 136 -4.89 2.38 7.15
C THR A 136 -3.64 2.11 6.33
N LEU A 137 -3.11 3.14 5.67
CA LEU A 137 -1.93 3.03 4.83
C LEU A 137 -0.74 3.72 5.47
N LEU A 138 0.40 3.04 5.51
CA LEU A 138 1.70 3.68 5.69
C LEU A 138 2.16 4.18 4.34
N CYS A 139 2.50 5.46 4.24
CA CYS A 139 3.06 6.09 3.04
C CYS A 139 4.50 6.52 3.32
N VAL A 140 5.41 6.10 2.47
CA VAL A 140 6.85 6.38 2.58
C VAL A 140 7.34 6.94 1.26
N PRO A 141 8.10 8.07 1.23
CA PRO A 141 8.60 8.65 0.00
C PRO A 141 9.67 7.76 -0.65
N VAL A 142 9.56 7.58 -1.94
CA VAL A 142 10.58 6.95 -2.79
C VAL A 142 11.35 8.05 -3.50
N ARG A 143 12.68 8.08 -3.32
CA ARG A 143 13.56 9.11 -3.87
C ARG A 143 14.49 8.54 -4.93
N ASP A 144 14.78 9.34 -5.92
CA ASP A 144 15.85 9.04 -6.87
C ASP A 144 17.23 9.41 -6.31
N GLY A 145 18.28 9.15 -7.10
CA GLY A 145 19.66 9.46 -6.74
C GLY A 145 19.97 10.96 -6.53
N SER A 146 19.08 11.84 -6.97
CA SER A 146 19.17 13.29 -6.71
C SER A 146 18.50 13.72 -5.40
N GLY A 147 17.79 12.79 -4.72
CA GLY A 147 17.00 13.06 -3.54
C GLY A 147 15.58 13.55 -3.82
N THR A 148 15.18 13.64 -5.10
CA THR A 148 13.81 14.04 -5.48
C THR A 148 12.83 12.90 -5.24
N VAL A 149 11.68 13.20 -4.63
CA VAL A 149 10.60 12.21 -4.44
C VAL A 149 10.00 11.89 -5.81
N ARG A 150 10.00 10.60 -6.16
CA ARG A 150 9.49 10.07 -7.44
C ARG A 150 8.29 9.14 -7.28
N GLY A 151 7.92 8.87 -6.05
CA GLY A 151 6.80 7.96 -5.78
C GLY A 151 6.58 7.76 -4.29
N VAL A 152 5.66 6.87 -4.00
CA VAL A 152 5.28 6.49 -2.65
C VAL A 152 5.25 4.98 -2.57
N CYS A 153 5.84 4.41 -1.54
CA CYS A 153 5.66 3.00 -1.20
C CYS A 153 5.08 2.87 0.20
N GLY A 154 4.58 1.69 0.54
CA GLY A 154 4.06 1.51 1.88
C GLY A 154 3.42 0.17 2.13
N MET A 155 2.76 0.11 3.28
CA MET A 155 2.06 -1.06 3.77
C MET A 155 0.59 -0.73 4.02
N GLU A 156 -0.25 -1.74 3.87
CA GLU A 156 -1.67 -1.70 4.22
C GLU A 156 -1.90 -2.47 5.50
N LEU A 157 -2.64 -1.87 6.41
CA LEU A 157 -3.22 -2.53 7.55
C LEU A 157 -4.75 -2.54 7.39
N SER A 158 -5.32 -3.68 7.03
CA SER A 158 -6.76 -3.89 6.96
C SER A 158 -7.33 -4.04 8.36
N GLU A 159 -8.49 -3.42 8.65
CA GLU A 159 -9.21 -3.62 9.91
C GLU A 159 -9.58 -5.09 10.14
N LEU A 160 -9.99 -5.77 9.07
CA LEU A 160 -10.30 -7.19 9.13
C LEU A 160 -9.08 -8.00 9.53
N TYR A 161 -7.93 -7.75 8.89
CA TYR A 161 -6.68 -8.44 9.19
C TYR A 161 -6.20 -8.15 10.62
N PHE A 162 -6.27 -6.88 11.04
CA PHE A 162 -5.95 -6.47 12.39
C PHE A 162 -6.83 -7.19 13.42
N GLY A 163 -8.14 -7.20 13.20
CA GLY A 163 -9.10 -7.91 14.05
C GLY A 163 -8.81 -9.42 14.13
N LEU A 164 -8.55 -10.08 13.00
CA LEU A 164 -8.21 -11.50 12.96
C LEU A 164 -6.89 -11.81 13.66
N SER A 165 -5.89 -10.95 13.51
CA SER A 165 -4.55 -11.15 14.10
C SER A 165 -4.51 -10.90 15.60
N HIS A 166 -5.44 -10.10 16.14
CA HIS A 166 -5.40 -9.63 17.53
C HIS A 166 -6.66 -9.99 18.33
N SER A 167 -7.65 -10.66 17.73
CA SER A 167 -8.96 -10.92 18.35
C SER A 167 -8.97 -11.98 19.46
N THR A 168 -7.89 -12.72 19.65
CA THR A 168 -7.89 -13.85 20.57
C THR A 168 -6.63 -13.93 21.43
N VAL A 169 -6.47 -12.99 22.33
CA VAL A 169 -5.51 -13.22 23.40
C VAL A 169 -6.28 -13.43 24.70
N SER A 170 -6.72 -14.66 24.97
CA SER A 170 -7.08 -15.10 26.30
C SER A 170 -5.79 -15.50 27.02
N GLY A 171 -5.30 -14.63 27.86
CA GLY A 171 -4.16 -14.90 28.73
C GLY A 171 -4.58 -15.21 30.17
N PRO A 172 -3.64 -15.53 31.07
CA PRO A 172 -3.91 -15.77 32.48
C PRO A 172 -4.53 -14.55 33.21
N TYR A 173 -4.55 -13.40 32.57
CA TYR A 173 -5.08 -12.13 33.11
C TYR A 173 -6.47 -11.76 32.56
N GLY A 174 -7.15 -12.67 31.89
CA GLY A 174 -8.46 -12.42 31.27
C GLY A 174 -8.37 -11.94 29.82
N SER A 175 -9.45 -11.36 29.33
CA SER A 175 -9.50 -10.75 27.98
C SER A 175 -9.00 -9.33 28.01
N PHE A 176 -8.20 -8.94 27.01
CA PHE A 176 -7.83 -7.56 26.79
C PHE A 176 -8.23 -7.11 25.39
N VAL A 177 -8.44 -5.81 25.24
CA VAL A 177 -8.77 -5.18 23.97
C VAL A 177 -7.50 -4.51 23.43
N MET A 178 -7.20 -4.76 22.16
CA MET A 178 -6.14 -4.07 21.45
C MET A 178 -6.75 -2.98 20.57
N LEU A 179 -6.24 -1.77 20.68
CA LEU A 179 -6.71 -0.61 19.94
C LEU A 179 -5.57 -0.02 19.12
N LEU A 180 -5.88 0.44 17.93
CA LEU A 180 -5.02 1.28 17.12
C LEU A 180 -5.57 2.71 17.20
N ALA A 181 -4.82 3.62 17.80
CA ALA A 181 -5.23 5.00 17.95
C ALA A 181 -4.16 5.95 17.42
N PRO A 182 -4.54 7.06 16.77
CA PRO A 182 -3.58 8.06 16.33
C PRO A 182 -2.97 8.80 17.52
N MET A 183 -1.77 9.31 17.33
CA MET A 183 -1.08 10.17 18.28
C MET A 183 -1.03 11.62 17.78
N ASN A 184 -1.15 12.56 18.69
CA ASN A 184 -0.85 13.97 18.43
C ASN A 184 0.26 14.40 19.40
N GLY A 185 1.49 14.50 18.87
CA GLY A 185 2.68 14.63 19.71
C GLY A 185 2.81 13.41 20.65
N ASP A 186 2.83 13.65 21.94
CA ASP A 186 2.93 12.60 22.98
C ASP A 186 1.56 12.14 23.51
N THR A 187 0.45 12.63 22.92
CA THR A 187 -0.91 12.34 23.39
C THR A 187 -1.59 11.32 22.49
N LEU A 188 -2.08 10.23 23.07
CA LEU A 188 -2.87 9.21 22.38
C LEU A 188 -4.34 9.66 22.26
N LEU A 189 -4.89 9.65 21.05
CA LEU A 189 -6.28 10.06 20.80
C LEU A 189 -7.20 8.84 20.83
N LEU A 190 -7.59 8.40 22.00
CA LEU A 190 -8.43 7.19 22.18
C LEU A 190 -9.86 7.36 21.67
N ASP A 191 -10.36 8.56 21.54
CA ASP A 191 -11.64 8.88 20.94
C ASP A 191 -11.68 8.65 19.42
N LYS A 192 -10.50 8.43 18.80
CA LYS A 192 -10.32 8.14 17.37
C LYS A 192 -9.79 6.73 17.10
N ALA A 193 -9.78 5.87 18.09
CA ALA A 193 -9.29 4.50 17.97
C ALA A 193 -10.26 3.60 17.17
#